data_bbe83791df7ec2cad181beb45c03b889
#
_entry.id   bbe83791df7ec2cad181beb45c03b889
#
_cell.length_a   1.000
_cell.length_b   1.000
_cell.length_c   1.000
_cell.angle_alpha   90.00
_cell.angle_beta   90.00
_cell.angle_gamma   90.00
#
_symmetry.space_group_name_H-M   'P 1'
#
loop_
_entity.id
_entity.type
_entity.pdbx_description
1 polymer ?
#
loop_
_entity_poly.entity_id
_entity_poly.type
_entity_poly.pdbx_seq_one_letter_code
_entity_poly.pdbx_strand_id
1 'polypeptide(L)'
;CGLGLFEAKLNGKKIGEEVLTPYYSNYHDEEQYLTFDVMENIKNIDNHTEMQETAENQLAVSLGNGWYKGKFGLNSQSNNFGDTFRLIAELRLIYEDGEIQVIGTDETWNYIGSDVEDDGIYDGEIINHLLWEEKENPAKQAVLTEAEGKLVSRYSLPVMEMEDMPVKEVIHTPAGETVLDFGQNFAGYVTFWNHLPKGSKLIFDYGEILQDGNFYNENYRAAKSQFVYVSDGREELVRPSFTYFGFRYVRVTGWPGEVKAEEFTGKAVYSKMDRTGYMETGHKGVNRLFLNALWGQKSNFVDFPTDCPQRDERLGWTG
;
A
#
# COMPACT_ATOMS: atom_id res chain seq x y z
N CYS A 1 -2.45 -15.88 0.29
CA CYS A 1 -3.37 -15.11 1.14
C CYS A 1 -2.68 -14.75 2.45
N GLY A 2 -2.89 -13.51 2.95
CA GLY A 2 -2.47 -13.08 4.28
C GLY A 2 -3.66 -12.51 5.04
N LEU A 3 -3.74 -12.75 6.34
CA LEU A 3 -4.71 -12.08 7.21
C LEU A 3 -4.14 -10.72 7.61
N GLY A 4 -4.80 -9.68 7.13
CA GLY A 4 -4.33 -8.32 7.01
C GLY A 4 -4.01 -8.02 5.55
N LEU A 5 -2.97 -7.21 5.31
CA LEU A 5 -2.45 -6.97 3.97
C LEU A 5 -1.13 -7.72 3.77
N PHE A 6 -0.75 -7.97 2.52
CA PHE A 6 0.55 -8.54 2.21
C PHE A 6 1.18 -7.93 0.96
N GLU A 7 2.51 -7.90 0.95
CA GLU A 7 3.31 -7.76 -0.27
C GLU A 7 4.31 -8.93 -0.35
N ALA A 8 4.30 -9.64 -1.47
CA ALA A 8 5.20 -10.75 -1.71
C ALA A 8 6.33 -10.38 -2.67
N LYS A 9 7.54 -10.85 -2.38
CA LYS A 9 8.73 -10.66 -3.22
C LYS A 9 9.40 -12.00 -3.47
N LEU A 10 9.70 -12.31 -4.72
CA LEU A 10 10.53 -13.45 -5.10
C LEU A 10 11.88 -12.93 -5.59
N ASN A 11 12.94 -13.35 -4.93
CA ASN A 11 14.31 -12.88 -5.21
C ASN A 11 14.48 -11.35 -5.13
N GLY A 12 13.77 -10.72 -4.18
CA GLY A 12 13.77 -9.28 -3.95
C GLY A 12 12.87 -8.48 -4.90
N LYS A 13 12.28 -9.09 -5.94
CA LYS A 13 11.34 -8.43 -6.85
C LYS A 13 9.90 -8.65 -6.39
N LYS A 14 9.11 -7.57 -6.33
CA LYS A 14 7.69 -7.64 -5.99
C LYS A 14 6.94 -8.55 -6.98
N ILE A 15 6.06 -9.39 -6.45
CA ILE A 15 5.15 -10.25 -7.22
C ILE A 15 3.86 -9.46 -7.48
N GLY A 16 3.49 -9.35 -8.76
CA GLY A 16 2.30 -8.62 -9.18
C GLY A 16 2.43 -7.10 -9.06
N GLU A 17 1.51 -6.39 -9.67
CA GLU A 17 1.44 -4.92 -9.67
C GLU A 17 0.41 -4.38 -8.69
N GLU A 18 -0.38 -5.24 -8.09
CA GLU A 18 -1.48 -4.90 -7.19
C GLU A 18 -0.96 -4.32 -5.87
N VAL A 19 -1.77 -3.50 -5.24
CA VAL A 19 -1.52 -2.91 -3.92
C VAL A 19 -2.67 -3.24 -2.98
N LEU A 20 -2.44 -3.14 -1.67
CA LEU A 20 -3.44 -3.39 -0.63
C LEU A 20 -4.09 -4.79 -0.72
N THR A 21 -3.30 -5.79 -1.13
CA THR A 21 -3.75 -7.19 -1.23
C THR A 21 -3.81 -7.87 0.14
N PRO A 22 -4.70 -8.85 0.37
CA PRO A 22 -5.58 -9.56 -0.57
C PRO A 22 -6.97 -8.92 -0.75
N TYR A 23 -7.29 -7.80 -0.17
CA TYR A 23 -8.56 -7.11 -0.13
C TYR A 23 -9.42 -7.49 1.09
N TYR A 24 -10.49 -6.73 1.30
CA TYR A 24 -11.41 -6.97 2.40
C TYR A 24 -12.23 -8.24 2.17
N SER A 25 -12.40 -9.02 3.22
CA SER A 25 -13.27 -10.19 3.27
C SER A 25 -14.04 -10.23 4.59
N ASN A 26 -15.11 -11.01 4.65
CA ASN A 26 -15.66 -11.42 5.93
C ASN A 26 -14.80 -12.58 6.48
N TYR A 27 -13.74 -12.24 7.19
CA TYR A 27 -12.67 -13.16 7.62
C TYR A 27 -13.14 -14.36 8.47
N HIS A 28 -14.38 -14.33 8.97
CA HIS A 28 -14.98 -15.50 9.66
C HIS A 28 -15.57 -16.52 8.68
N ASP A 29 -15.98 -16.06 7.48
CA ASP A 29 -16.64 -16.92 6.51
C ASP A 29 -15.72 -17.31 5.36
N GLU A 30 -14.99 -16.33 4.81
CA GLU A 30 -14.14 -16.53 3.64
C GLU A 30 -12.94 -15.57 3.59
N GLU A 31 -11.88 -16.02 2.92
CA GLU A 31 -10.65 -15.28 2.69
C GLU A 31 -10.23 -15.40 1.23
N GLN A 32 -9.98 -14.26 0.60
CA GLN A 32 -9.57 -14.25 -0.80
C GLN A 32 -8.10 -14.60 -0.95
N TYR A 33 -7.77 -15.51 -1.87
CA TYR A 33 -6.40 -15.73 -2.31
C TYR A 33 -6.18 -15.19 -3.72
N LEU A 34 -4.95 -14.76 -3.99
CA LEU A 34 -4.51 -14.29 -5.30
C LEU A 34 -3.54 -15.28 -5.91
N THR A 35 -3.56 -15.37 -7.23
CA THR A 35 -2.62 -16.20 -8.01
C THR A 35 -1.83 -15.31 -8.96
N PHE A 36 -0.52 -15.49 -9.00
CA PHE A 36 0.41 -14.71 -9.81
C PHE A 36 1.27 -15.64 -10.65
N ASP A 37 1.54 -15.24 -11.89
CA ASP A 37 2.64 -15.82 -12.66
C ASP A 37 3.96 -15.24 -12.16
N VAL A 38 4.88 -16.11 -11.78
CA VAL A 38 6.17 -15.73 -11.20
C VAL A 38 7.36 -16.24 -12.03
N MET A 39 7.13 -16.71 -13.25
CA MET A 39 8.15 -17.30 -14.11
C MET A 39 9.36 -16.37 -14.27
N GLU A 40 9.13 -15.09 -14.52
CA GLU A 40 10.20 -14.09 -14.71
C GLU A 40 10.96 -13.75 -13.42
N ASN A 41 10.44 -14.12 -12.27
CA ASN A 41 11.06 -13.85 -10.97
C ASN A 41 11.94 -15.00 -10.49
N ILE A 42 11.81 -16.20 -11.09
CA ILE A 42 12.58 -17.39 -10.73
C ILE A 42 13.97 -17.31 -11.32
N LYS A 43 14.99 -17.59 -10.51
CA LYS A 43 16.36 -17.75 -10.98
C LYS A 43 16.49 -19.14 -11.60
N ASN A 44 16.76 -19.21 -12.90
CA ASN A 44 17.08 -20.45 -13.58
C ASN A 44 18.46 -20.95 -13.15
N ILE A 45 18.54 -22.23 -12.81
CA ILE A 45 19.81 -22.92 -12.64
C ILE A 45 20.20 -23.47 -14.01
N ASP A 46 21.12 -22.80 -14.68
CA ASP A 46 21.73 -23.38 -15.90
C ASP A 46 22.58 -24.60 -15.52
N ASN A 47 22.09 -25.78 -15.82
CA ASN A 47 22.77 -27.06 -15.56
C ASN A 47 24.07 -27.28 -16.35
N HIS A 48 24.61 -26.25 -17.03
CA HIS A 48 25.73 -26.40 -17.97
C HIS A 48 27.07 -25.79 -17.52
N THR A 49 27.18 -25.27 -16.30
CA THR A 49 28.45 -24.76 -15.77
C THR A 49 28.84 -25.48 -14.48
N GLU A 50 29.97 -26.18 -14.53
CA GLU A 50 30.52 -27.06 -13.47
C GLU A 50 30.94 -26.34 -12.16
N MET A 51 30.66 -25.05 -11.97
CA MET A 51 30.93 -24.29 -10.76
C MET A 51 29.83 -23.23 -10.52
N GLN A 52 28.66 -23.67 -10.07
CA GLN A 52 27.67 -22.70 -9.54
C GLN A 52 27.34 -23.04 -8.09
N GLU A 53 27.53 -22.01 -7.23
CA GLU A 53 26.77 -21.91 -5.99
C GLU A 53 25.32 -22.17 -6.34
N THR A 54 24.66 -23.08 -5.65
CA THR A 54 23.24 -23.39 -5.81
C THR A 54 22.45 -22.09 -5.68
N ALA A 55 21.93 -21.58 -6.81
CA ALA A 55 21.14 -20.34 -6.80
C ALA A 55 19.83 -20.62 -6.06
N GLU A 56 19.78 -20.27 -4.78
CA GLU A 56 18.56 -20.39 -3.99
C GLU A 56 17.54 -19.34 -4.44
N ASN A 57 16.30 -19.77 -4.62
CA ASN A 57 15.16 -18.87 -4.77
C ASN A 57 14.59 -18.54 -3.39
N GLN A 58 14.38 -17.28 -3.13
CA GLN A 58 13.87 -16.79 -1.85
C GLN A 58 12.52 -16.10 -2.03
N LEU A 59 11.48 -16.66 -1.40
CA LEU A 59 10.18 -16.02 -1.27
C LEU A 59 10.10 -15.30 0.09
N ALA A 60 9.85 -14.01 0.07
CA ALA A 60 9.62 -13.18 1.25
C ALA A 60 8.25 -12.52 1.17
N VAL A 61 7.52 -12.48 2.28
CA VAL A 61 6.19 -11.86 2.35
C VAL A 61 6.15 -10.91 3.54
N SER A 62 5.91 -9.64 3.28
CA SER A 62 5.63 -8.64 4.31
C SER A 62 4.13 -8.63 4.62
N LEU A 63 3.78 -8.56 5.90
CA LEU A 63 2.39 -8.54 6.37
C LEU A 63 2.09 -7.21 7.06
N GLY A 64 0.97 -6.59 6.72
CA GLY A 64 0.44 -5.37 7.31
C GLY A 64 -0.91 -5.59 7.97
N ASN A 65 -1.31 -4.67 8.87
CA ASN A 65 -2.52 -4.79 9.68
C ASN A 65 -3.80 -4.85 8.85
N GLY A 66 -3.92 -3.96 7.84
CA GLY A 66 -5.09 -3.88 6.97
C GLY A 66 -6.41 -3.78 7.73
N TRP A 67 -7.44 -4.40 7.17
CA TRP A 67 -8.78 -4.48 7.78
C TRP A 67 -8.87 -5.54 8.89
N TYR A 68 -8.00 -6.54 8.87
CA TYR A 68 -8.03 -7.67 9.79
C TYR A 68 -7.63 -7.27 11.22
N LYS A 69 -6.45 -6.64 11.37
CA LYS A 69 -5.90 -6.19 12.66
C LYS A 69 -6.02 -4.69 12.89
N GLY A 70 -6.02 -3.90 11.83
CA GLY A 70 -6.01 -2.44 11.90
C GLY A 70 -7.28 -1.87 12.50
N LYS A 71 -7.23 -0.59 12.77
CA LYS A 71 -8.41 0.16 13.22
C LYS A 71 -9.35 0.37 12.06
N PHE A 72 -10.65 0.22 12.28
CA PHE A 72 -11.66 0.70 11.36
C PHE A 72 -12.98 1.04 12.05
N GLY A 73 -13.84 1.76 11.31
CA GLY A 73 -15.13 2.23 11.82
C GLY A 73 -15.02 3.43 12.76
N LEU A 74 -16.18 3.95 13.12
CA LEU A 74 -16.32 5.18 13.91
C LEU A 74 -15.69 5.10 15.31
N ASN A 75 -15.58 3.91 15.87
CA ASN A 75 -15.04 3.71 17.22
C ASN A 75 -13.53 3.45 17.23
N SER A 76 -12.88 3.47 16.06
CA SER A 76 -11.44 3.20 15.89
C SER A 76 -10.97 1.95 16.65
N GLN A 77 -11.79 0.89 16.65
CA GLN A 77 -11.44 -0.38 17.27
C GLN A 77 -10.46 -1.13 16.37
N SER A 78 -9.41 -1.68 16.96
CA SER A 78 -8.46 -2.58 16.32
C SER A 78 -8.72 -4.04 16.66
N ASN A 79 -8.10 -4.95 15.92
CA ASN A 79 -8.20 -6.39 16.12
C ASN A 79 -9.64 -6.93 15.99
N ASN A 80 -10.42 -6.34 15.08
CA ASN A 80 -11.84 -6.71 14.94
C ASN A 80 -12.05 -8.14 14.46
N PHE A 81 -11.10 -8.68 13.68
CA PHE A 81 -11.17 -10.05 13.16
C PHE A 81 -10.06 -10.95 13.73
N GLY A 82 -9.00 -10.37 14.26
CA GLY A 82 -7.90 -11.09 14.89
C GLY A 82 -6.72 -10.18 15.24
N ASP A 83 -5.81 -10.69 16.05
CA ASP A 83 -4.68 -9.97 16.62
C ASP A 83 -3.31 -10.50 16.15
N THR A 84 -3.32 -11.59 15.39
CA THR A 84 -2.10 -12.30 14.96
C THR A 84 -2.03 -12.40 13.45
N PHE A 85 -0.91 -12.00 12.87
CA PHE A 85 -0.67 -12.19 11.44
C PHE A 85 -0.63 -13.66 11.06
N ARG A 86 -1.27 -14.02 9.94
CA ARG A 86 -1.27 -15.36 9.38
C ARG A 86 -1.02 -15.29 7.89
N LEU A 87 -0.36 -16.32 7.35
CA LEU A 87 -0.02 -16.42 5.93
C LEU A 87 -0.24 -17.84 5.46
N ILE A 88 -0.84 -17.99 4.29
CA ILE A 88 -0.79 -19.21 3.50
C ILE A 88 -0.34 -18.87 2.09
N ALA A 89 0.68 -19.57 1.60
CA ALA A 89 1.20 -19.42 0.25
C ALA A 89 1.58 -20.79 -0.33
N GLU A 90 1.44 -20.91 -1.63
CA GLU A 90 1.82 -22.10 -2.40
C GLU A 90 2.48 -21.68 -3.70
N LEU A 91 3.65 -22.20 -4.00
CA LEU A 91 4.33 -22.10 -5.28
C LEU A 91 4.18 -23.43 -6.03
N ARG A 92 3.62 -23.38 -7.22
CA ARG A 92 3.51 -24.53 -8.11
C ARG A 92 4.48 -24.37 -9.28
N LEU A 93 5.40 -25.30 -9.40
CA LEU A 93 6.33 -25.42 -10.53
C LEU A 93 5.80 -26.52 -11.44
N ILE A 94 5.52 -26.18 -12.70
CA ILE A 94 5.07 -27.12 -13.72
C ILE A 94 6.21 -27.26 -14.70
N TYR A 95 6.83 -28.43 -14.74
CA TYR A 95 7.96 -28.74 -15.59
C TYR A 95 7.51 -29.13 -17.01
N GLU A 96 8.42 -29.06 -17.98
CA GLU A 96 8.14 -29.38 -19.38
C GLU A 96 7.69 -30.84 -19.63
N ASP A 97 8.10 -31.76 -18.78
CA ASP A 97 7.70 -33.17 -18.80
C ASP A 97 6.32 -33.43 -18.17
N GLY A 98 5.69 -32.36 -17.61
CA GLY A 98 4.40 -32.40 -16.95
C GLY A 98 4.47 -32.73 -15.44
N GLU A 99 5.66 -32.92 -14.88
CA GLU A 99 5.81 -33.03 -13.43
C GLU A 99 5.38 -31.73 -12.74
N ILE A 100 4.72 -31.86 -11.58
CA ILE A 100 4.29 -30.70 -10.76
C ILE A 100 4.95 -30.80 -9.39
N GLN A 101 5.75 -29.81 -9.05
CA GLN A 101 6.26 -29.63 -7.70
C GLN A 101 5.45 -28.55 -6.98
N VAL A 102 5.06 -28.83 -5.74
CA VAL A 102 4.33 -27.89 -4.88
C VAL A 102 5.17 -27.60 -3.64
N ILE A 103 5.40 -26.31 -3.38
CA ILE A 103 6.10 -25.79 -2.21
C ILE A 103 5.13 -24.88 -1.45
N GLY A 104 4.68 -25.29 -0.27
CA GLY A 104 3.74 -24.56 0.55
C GLY A 104 4.39 -23.92 1.78
N THR A 105 3.63 -23.07 2.46
CA THR A 105 3.99 -22.60 3.81
C THR A 105 3.82 -23.73 4.82
N ASP A 106 4.83 -23.90 5.67
CA ASP A 106 4.85 -24.90 6.74
C ASP A 106 5.66 -24.40 7.95
N GLU A 107 5.92 -25.25 8.91
CA GLU A 107 6.71 -24.94 10.11
C GLU A 107 8.20 -24.68 9.87
N THR A 108 8.71 -24.91 8.66
CA THR A 108 10.11 -24.57 8.31
C THR A 108 10.30 -23.09 8.00
N TRP A 109 9.20 -22.37 7.79
CA TRP A 109 9.23 -20.94 7.53
C TRP A 109 9.67 -20.17 8.78
N ASN A 110 10.37 -19.07 8.53
CA ASN A 110 10.81 -18.15 9.56
C ASN A 110 10.22 -16.77 9.32
N TYR A 111 10.06 -16.01 10.38
CA TYR A 111 9.71 -14.60 10.32
C TYR A 111 10.69 -13.73 11.09
N ILE A 112 10.80 -12.49 10.67
CA ILE A 112 11.59 -11.44 11.33
C ILE A 112 10.68 -10.21 11.53
N GLY A 113 11.09 -9.29 12.40
CA GLY A 113 10.42 -7.99 12.49
C GLY A 113 10.61 -7.20 11.21
N SER A 114 9.64 -6.35 10.87
CA SER A 114 9.67 -5.47 9.70
C SER A 114 10.33 -4.13 10.02
N ASP A 115 10.76 -3.43 8.99
CA ASP A 115 11.08 -2.00 9.00
C ASP A 115 9.83 -1.12 8.99
N VAL A 116 8.65 -1.69 8.70
CA VAL A 116 7.36 -1.04 8.96
C VAL A 116 7.09 -1.12 10.45
N GLU A 117 7.27 0.00 11.15
CA GLU A 117 7.12 0.12 12.59
C GLU A 117 5.66 0.15 13.02
N ASP A 118 4.80 0.78 12.20
CA ASP A 118 3.36 0.86 12.38
C ASP A 118 2.68 1.04 11.04
N ASP A 119 1.49 0.46 10.87
CA ASP A 119 0.66 0.65 9.69
C ASP A 119 -0.83 0.64 10.04
N GLY A 120 -1.61 1.35 9.24
CA GLY A 120 -3.06 1.37 9.37
C GLY A 120 -3.72 2.13 8.23
N ILE A 121 -4.88 1.62 7.79
CA ILE A 121 -5.62 2.19 6.66
C ILE A 121 -5.97 3.67 6.89
N TYR A 122 -6.23 4.08 8.15
CA TYR A 122 -6.60 5.47 8.48
C TYR A 122 -5.43 6.31 8.96
N ASP A 123 -4.60 5.70 9.81
CA ASP A 123 -3.53 6.43 10.49
C ASP A 123 -2.33 6.66 9.58
N GLY A 124 -2.09 5.75 8.66
CA GLY A 124 -0.97 5.81 7.74
C GLY A 124 0.08 4.76 8.03
N GLU A 125 1.34 5.06 7.72
CA GLU A 125 2.43 4.09 7.82
C GLU A 125 3.71 4.75 8.31
N ILE A 126 4.46 4.05 9.14
CA ILE A 126 5.79 4.44 9.61
C ILE A 126 6.80 3.41 9.12
N ILE A 127 7.67 3.80 8.20
CA ILE A 127 8.81 3.01 7.75
C ILE A 127 10.07 3.53 8.43
N ASN A 128 10.78 2.67 9.15
CA ASN A 128 12.03 3.01 9.83
C ASN A 128 13.12 2.00 9.49
N HIS A 129 13.91 2.28 8.48
CA HIS A 129 14.97 1.39 8.02
C HIS A 129 16.13 1.22 9.01
N LEU A 130 16.21 2.09 10.04
CA LEU A 130 17.23 1.93 11.09
C LEU A 130 16.89 0.83 12.10
N LEU A 131 15.64 0.36 12.16
CA LEU A 131 15.23 -0.71 13.08
C LEU A 131 16.03 -2.00 12.90
N TRP A 132 16.48 -2.28 11.68
CA TRP A 132 17.30 -3.46 11.37
C TRP A 132 18.72 -3.37 11.92
N GLU A 133 19.21 -2.17 12.16
CA GLU A 133 20.53 -1.92 12.72
C GLU A 133 20.50 -1.73 14.25
N GLU A 134 19.43 -1.13 14.75
CA GLU A 134 19.31 -0.75 16.17
C GLU A 134 18.84 -1.89 17.08
N LYS A 135 18.16 -2.88 16.51
CA LYS A 135 17.62 -4.01 17.28
C LYS A 135 18.13 -5.33 16.73
N GLU A 136 18.54 -6.22 17.64
CA GLU A 136 18.67 -7.63 17.29
C GLU A 136 17.31 -8.12 16.79
N ASN A 137 17.25 -8.54 15.53
CA ASN A 137 16.05 -9.04 14.89
C ASN A 137 16.26 -10.49 14.46
N PRO A 138 16.42 -11.42 15.41
CA PRO A 138 16.67 -12.82 15.11
C PRO A 138 15.44 -13.42 14.42
N ALA A 139 15.70 -14.26 13.43
CA ALA A 139 14.64 -15.04 12.81
C ALA A 139 13.99 -15.96 13.84
N LYS A 140 12.66 -16.02 13.83
CA LYS A 140 11.84 -16.91 14.67
C LYS A 140 11.09 -17.84 13.75
N GLN A 141 10.91 -19.08 14.21
CA GLN A 141 10.18 -20.09 13.47
C GLN A 141 8.68 -19.78 13.46
N ALA A 142 8.04 -19.97 12.32
CA ALA A 142 6.60 -19.86 12.18
C ALA A 142 5.90 -21.03 12.91
N VAL A 143 4.67 -20.80 13.31
CA VAL A 143 3.84 -21.80 14.00
C VAL A 143 2.62 -22.07 13.15
N LEU A 144 2.31 -23.36 12.94
CA LEU A 144 1.08 -23.75 12.25
C LEU A 144 -0.14 -23.32 13.06
N THR A 145 -1.13 -22.80 12.36
CA THR A 145 -2.42 -22.41 12.94
C THR A 145 -3.55 -22.70 11.96
N GLU A 146 -4.75 -22.80 12.47
CA GLU A 146 -5.95 -22.92 11.64
C GLU A 146 -6.57 -21.54 11.42
N ALA A 147 -7.10 -21.28 10.23
CA ALA A 147 -7.93 -20.12 9.91
C ALA A 147 -9.41 -20.53 9.97
N GLU A 148 -10.29 -19.57 10.28
CA GLU A 148 -11.73 -19.83 10.36
C GLU A 148 -12.39 -19.76 8.98
N GLY A 149 -11.96 -18.82 8.13
CA GLY A 149 -12.55 -18.57 6.83
C GLY A 149 -12.17 -19.62 5.78
N LYS A 150 -13.05 -19.84 4.82
CA LYS A 150 -12.79 -20.67 3.65
C LYS A 150 -11.99 -19.88 2.62
N LEU A 151 -10.91 -20.48 2.12
CA LEU A 151 -10.14 -19.89 1.00
C LEU A 151 -10.98 -19.90 -0.28
N VAL A 152 -11.15 -18.71 -0.86
CA VAL A 152 -11.85 -18.51 -2.13
C VAL A 152 -10.94 -17.76 -3.11
N SER A 153 -11.07 -18.09 -4.40
CA SER A 153 -10.36 -17.31 -5.43
C SER A 153 -10.87 -15.89 -5.44
N ARG A 154 -9.97 -14.92 -5.63
CA ARG A 154 -10.33 -13.52 -5.75
C ARG A 154 -11.51 -13.30 -6.68
N TYR A 155 -12.48 -12.56 -6.22
CA TYR A 155 -13.63 -12.07 -6.98
C TYR A 155 -13.66 -10.53 -7.07
N SER A 156 -12.89 -9.84 -6.24
CA SER A 156 -12.71 -8.39 -6.27
C SER A 156 -11.88 -7.96 -7.48
N LEU A 157 -12.08 -6.73 -7.93
CA LEU A 157 -11.20 -6.11 -8.93
C LEU A 157 -9.84 -5.76 -8.31
N PRO A 158 -8.74 -5.91 -9.06
CA PRO A 158 -7.42 -5.55 -8.53
C PRO A 158 -7.34 -4.06 -8.22
N VAL A 159 -6.83 -3.72 -7.06
CA VAL A 159 -6.47 -2.35 -6.68
C VAL A 159 -5.05 -2.08 -7.15
N MET A 160 -4.85 -0.99 -7.87
CA MET A 160 -3.57 -0.69 -8.53
C MET A 160 -3.23 0.79 -8.44
N GLU A 161 -1.95 1.11 -8.66
CA GLU A 161 -1.53 2.46 -9.03
C GLU A 161 -1.99 2.73 -10.46
N MET A 162 -3.01 3.56 -10.62
CA MET A 162 -3.69 3.74 -11.91
C MET A 162 -3.20 4.95 -12.69
N GLU A 163 -2.84 6.03 -12.01
CA GLU A 163 -2.45 7.30 -12.65
C GLU A 163 -1.35 8.00 -11.84
N ASP A 164 -0.39 8.58 -12.55
CA ASP A 164 0.60 9.47 -11.96
C ASP A 164 0.03 10.89 -11.86
N MET A 165 0.07 11.43 -10.66
CA MET A 165 -0.43 12.75 -10.31
C MET A 165 0.75 13.68 -10.03
N PRO A 166 1.18 14.51 -10.99
CA PRO A 166 2.29 15.42 -10.77
C PRO A 166 1.91 16.53 -9.79
N VAL A 167 2.87 16.96 -8.97
CA VAL A 167 2.73 18.16 -8.16
C VAL A 167 2.53 19.37 -9.07
N LYS A 168 1.48 20.15 -8.85
CA LYS A 168 1.15 21.35 -9.62
C LYS A 168 1.87 22.58 -9.09
N GLU A 169 2.00 22.66 -7.78
CA GLU A 169 2.58 23.80 -7.09
C GLU A 169 3.20 23.37 -5.76
N VAL A 170 4.31 24.00 -5.39
CA VAL A 170 4.85 23.94 -4.02
C VAL A 170 4.49 25.25 -3.33
N ILE A 171 3.69 25.17 -2.29
CA ILE A 171 3.15 26.32 -1.55
C ILE A 171 3.95 26.52 -0.27
N HIS A 172 4.41 27.74 -0.02
CA HIS A 172 4.89 28.17 1.29
C HIS A 172 3.76 28.92 1.99
N THR A 173 3.21 28.31 3.04
CA THR A 173 2.04 28.86 3.73
C THR A 173 2.39 30.05 4.63
N PRO A 174 1.40 30.88 5.03
CA PRO A 174 1.62 31.95 6.01
C PRO A 174 2.18 31.45 7.36
N ALA A 175 1.89 30.20 7.74
CA ALA A 175 2.43 29.56 8.94
C ALA A 175 3.87 29.04 8.77
N GLY A 176 4.47 29.19 7.57
CA GLY A 176 5.83 28.73 7.29
C GLY A 176 5.94 27.23 6.92
N GLU A 177 4.83 26.57 6.57
CA GLU A 177 4.80 25.19 6.14
C GLU A 177 5.14 25.08 4.65
N THR A 178 5.71 23.95 4.24
CA THR A 178 5.89 23.60 2.82
C THR A 178 4.85 22.55 2.45
N VAL A 179 4.02 22.86 1.43
CA VAL A 179 2.88 22.04 1.04
C VAL A 179 2.91 21.78 -0.47
N LEU A 180 2.78 20.51 -0.85
CA LEU A 180 2.58 20.09 -2.24
C LEU A 180 1.09 20.19 -2.58
N ASP A 181 0.73 20.92 -3.65
CA ASP A 181 -0.62 20.92 -4.24
C ASP A 181 -0.64 20.07 -5.50
N PHE A 182 -1.45 19.02 -5.52
CA PHE A 182 -1.66 18.16 -6.69
C PHE A 182 -2.75 18.67 -7.64
N GLY A 183 -3.39 19.79 -7.30
CA GLY A 183 -4.39 20.46 -8.15
C GLY A 183 -5.78 19.82 -8.12
N GLN A 184 -5.92 18.62 -7.58
CA GLN A 184 -7.22 17.94 -7.37
C GLN A 184 -7.14 16.94 -6.23
N ASN A 185 -8.31 16.57 -5.68
CA ASN A 185 -8.44 15.53 -4.68
C ASN A 185 -8.45 14.14 -5.33
N PHE A 186 -7.78 13.16 -4.72
CA PHE A 186 -7.77 11.77 -5.16
C PHE A 186 -7.42 10.82 -4.01
N ALA A 187 -7.71 9.52 -4.17
CA ALA A 187 -7.24 8.48 -3.28
C ALA A 187 -5.89 7.93 -3.76
N GLY A 188 -4.94 7.74 -2.84
CA GLY A 188 -3.62 7.25 -3.17
C GLY A 188 -2.55 7.65 -2.17
N TYR A 189 -1.33 7.83 -2.62
CA TYR A 189 -0.19 8.23 -1.81
C TYR A 189 0.86 8.97 -2.64
N VAL A 190 1.85 9.55 -1.97
CA VAL A 190 3.02 10.19 -2.61
C VAL A 190 4.18 9.22 -2.63
N THR A 191 4.87 9.17 -3.75
CA THR A 191 6.15 8.47 -3.94
C THR A 191 7.26 9.48 -4.15
N PHE A 192 8.47 9.12 -3.74
CA PHE A 192 9.68 9.91 -3.98
C PHE A 192 10.90 8.99 -4.06
N TRP A 193 11.94 9.44 -4.75
CA TRP A 193 13.22 8.75 -4.76
C TRP A 193 14.05 9.20 -3.56
N ASN A 194 14.45 8.25 -2.70
CA ASN A 194 15.20 8.56 -1.49
C ASN A 194 16.65 8.93 -1.83
N HIS A 195 17.04 10.14 -1.47
CA HIS A 195 18.43 10.61 -1.45
C HIS A 195 18.78 11.19 -0.07
N LEU A 196 17.95 10.91 0.93
CA LEU A 196 18.09 11.47 2.26
C LEU A 196 19.30 10.83 2.97
N PRO A 197 20.09 11.61 3.69
CA PRO A 197 21.13 11.06 4.56
C PRO A 197 20.55 10.08 5.58
N LYS A 198 21.37 9.10 5.98
CA LYS A 198 21.03 8.18 7.07
C LYS A 198 20.59 8.93 8.33
N GLY A 199 19.50 8.49 8.93
CA GLY A 199 18.90 9.09 10.12
C GLY A 199 17.96 10.26 9.83
N SER A 200 17.82 10.69 8.58
CA SER A 200 16.83 11.70 8.21
C SER A 200 15.42 11.16 8.41
N LYS A 201 14.56 11.98 9.01
CA LYS A 201 13.15 11.67 9.20
C LYS A 201 12.30 12.60 8.35
N LEU A 202 11.57 12.03 7.40
CA LEU A 202 10.60 12.71 6.54
C LEU A 202 9.19 12.42 7.03
N ILE A 203 8.33 13.43 7.02
CA ILE A 203 6.91 13.31 7.38
C ILE A 203 6.07 13.94 6.30
N PHE A 204 5.09 13.19 5.80
CA PHE A 204 4.00 13.66 4.96
C PHE A 204 2.71 13.66 5.77
N ASP A 205 2.08 14.82 5.93
CA ASP A 205 0.72 14.94 6.44
C ASP A 205 -0.21 15.21 5.27
N TYR A 206 -1.27 14.42 5.15
CA TYR A 206 -2.20 14.49 4.03
C TYR A 206 -3.44 15.31 4.39
N GLY A 207 -3.91 16.15 3.44
CA GLY A 207 -5.07 17.03 3.62
C GLY A 207 -5.81 17.32 2.31
N GLU A 208 -7.09 17.64 2.39
CA GLU A 208 -7.93 17.96 1.22
C GLU A 208 -8.01 19.46 0.93
N ILE A 209 -7.83 20.29 1.93
CA ILE A 209 -8.05 21.73 1.86
C ILE A 209 -6.94 22.51 2.58
N LEU A 210 -6.82 23.77 2.20
CA LEU A 210 -6.13 24.78 3.00
C LEU A 210 -7.18 25.62 3.73
N GLN A 211 -6.91 25.96 4.99
CA GLN A 211 -7.72 26.90 5.76
C GLN A 211 -6.92 28.17 6.03
N ASP A 212 -7.44 29.31 5.62
CA ASP A 212 -6.74 30.62 5.70
C ASP A 212 -5.32 30.58 5.08
N GLY A 213 -5.17 29.78 4.00
CA GLY A 213 -3.91 29.58 3.28
C GLY A 213 -2.93 28.63 3.95
N ASN A 214 -3.26 28.01 5.09
CA ASN A 214 -2.44 27.06 5.82
C ASN A 214 -2.93 25.63 5.62
N PHE A 215 -2.06 24.65 5.84
CA PHE A 215 -2.43 23.24 5.80
C PHE A 215 -3.49 22.92 6.86
N TYR A 216 -4.51 22.12 6.48
CA TYR A 216 -5.59 21.74 7.36
C TYR A 216 -6.07 20.31 7.12
N ASN A 217 -6.12 19.49 8.17
CA ASN A 217 -6.64 18.11 8.13
C ASN A 217 -7.43 17.70 9.38
N GLU A 218 -7.84 18.64 10.22
CA GLU A 218 -8.68 18.34 11.41
C GLU A 218 -10.07 17.78 11.02
N ASN A 219 -10.50 18.00 9.78
CA ASN A 219 -11.71 17.41 9.23
C ASN A 219 -11.60 15.89 8.99
N TYR A 220 -10.42 15.29 9.15
CA TYR A 220 -10.21 13.83 9.04
C TYR A 220 -10.61 13.06 10.31
N ARG A 221 -11.09 13.78 11.34
CA ARG A 221 -11.54 13.23 12.62
C ARG A 221 -10.41 12.46 13.33
N ALA A 222 -10.59 11.15 13.55
CA ALA A 222 -9.59 10.32 14.23
C ALA A 222 -8.48 9.78 13.30
N ALA A 223 -8.63 9.90 11.97
CA ALA A 223 -7.61 9.47 11.03
C ALA A 223 -6.39 10.39 11.10
N LYS A 224 -5.23 9.84 11.47
CA LYS A 224 -3.97 10.60 11.53
C LYS A 224 -3.47 11.01 10.14
N SER A 225 -3.72 10.18 9.13
CA SER A 225 -3.39 10.41 7.72
C SER A 225 -1.96 10.90 7.51
N GLN A 226 -0.99 10.16 8.04
CA GLN A 226 0.42 10.53 8.04
C GLN A 226 1.30 9.40 7.52
N PHE A 227 2.27 9.73 6.69
CA PHE A 227 3.37 8.83 6.33
C PHE A 227 4.67 9.32 6.92
N VAL A 228 5.39 8.44 7.58
CA VAL A 228 6.70 8.74 8.18
C VAL A 228 7.74 7.81 7.60
N TYR A 229 8.87 8.36 7.16
CA TYR A 229 9.99 7.61 6.64
C TYR A 229 11.27 8.01 7.35
N VAL A 230 12.00 7.01 7.85
CA VAL A 230 13.34 7.19 8.44
C VAL A 230 14.37 6.49 7.56
N SER A 231 15.23 7.28 6.93
CA SER A 231 16.21 6.81 5.94
C SER A 231 17.42 6.12 6.60
N ASP A 232 17.87 5.02 5.99
CA ASP A 232 19.19 4.43 6.26
C ASP A 232 20.29 4.92 5.29
N GLY A 233 19.92 5.81 4.36
CA GLY A 233 20.83 6.41 3.35
C GLY A 233 20.89 5.64 2.03
N ARG A 234 20.11 4.54 1.85
CA ARG A 234 20.01 3.85 0.55
C ARG A 234 19.21 4.67 -0.46
N GLU A 235 19.63 4.60 -1.71
CA GLU A 235 18.84 5.14 -2.82
C GLU A 235 17.77 4.15 -3.25
N GLU A 236 16.51 4.51 -3.08
CA GLU A 236 15.37 3.67 -3.45
C GLU A 236 14.11 4.49 -3.71
N LEU A 237 13.17 3.89 -4.42
CA LEU A 237 11.82 4.46 -4.56
C LEU A 237 11.03 4.14 -3.29
N VAL A 238 10.60 5.18 -2.58
CA VAL A 238 9.84 5.08 -1.33
C VAL A 238 8.36 5.31 -1.59
N ARG A 239 7.53 4.45 -1.03
CA ARG A 239 6.07 4.56 -0.95
C ARG A 239 5.55 3.82 0.28
N PRO A 240 4.35 4.13 0.79
CA PRO A 240 3.67 3.27 1.73
C PRO A 240 3.23 1.97 1.06
N SER A 241 3.16 0.88 1.83
CA SER A 241 2.77 -0.46 1.35
C SER A 241 1.37 -0.86 1.81
N PHE A 242 0.96 -0.44 3.02
CA PHE A 242 -0.22 -0.97 3.71
C PHE A 242 -1.27 0.09 4.05
N THR A 243 -1.22 1.23 3.37
CA THR A 243 -2.18 2.33 3.55
C THR A 243 -2.40 3.10 2.26
N TYR A 244 -3.42 3.95 2.25
CA TYR A 244 -3.65 4.99 1.25
C TYR A 244 -4.35 6.17 1.91
N PHE A 245 -4.37 7.31 1.23
CA PHE A 245 -4.91 8.56 1.74
C PHE A 245 -5.87 9.16 0.71
N GLY A 246 -6.86 9.94 1.16
CA GLY A 246 -7.64 10.82 0.30
C GLY A 246 -7.12 12.24 0.50
N PHE A 247 -6.60 12.89 -0.54
CA PHE A 247 -5.93 14.17 -0.39
C PHE A 247 -5.83 14.97 -1.69
N ARG A 248 -5.60 16.26 -1.54
CA ARG A 248 -5.10 17.17 -2.57
C ARG A 248 -3.76 17.77 -2.17
N TYR A 249 -3.58 18.03 -0.87
CA TYR A 249 -2.42 18.72 -0.32
C TYR A 249 -1.60 17.78 0.56
N VAL A 250 -0.27 17.92 0.50
CA VAL A 250 0.63 17.19 1.39
C VAL A 250 1.60 18.16 2.01
N ARG A 251 1.56 18.28 3.34
CA ARG A 251 2.57 19.02 4.09
C ARG A 251 3.82 18.15 4.24
N VAL A 252 4.96 18.70 3.80
CA VAL A 252 6.27 18.04 3.84
C VAL A 252 7.08 18.59 4.99
N THR A 253 7.55 17.71 5.87
CA THR A 253 8.42 18.08 7.00
C THR A 253 9.66 17.19 7.01
N GLY A 254 10.83 17.80 7.18
CA GLY A 254 12.10 17.05 7.29
C GLY A 254 12.83 16.83 5.96
N TRP A 255 12.34 17.38 4.84
CA TRP A 255 13.08 17.36 3.58
C TRP A 255 14.30 18.29 3.65
N PRO A 256 15.49 17.82 3.26
CA PRO A 256 16.70 18.66 3.31
C PRO A 256 16.71 19.66 2.14
N GLY A 257 16.80 20.94 2.47
CA GLY A 257 16.85 22.01 1.49
C GLY A 257 15.48 22.38 0.90
N GLU A 258 15.48 22.89 -0.33
CA GLU A 258 14.28 23.32 -1.02
C GLU A 258 13.51 22.13 -1.58
N VAL A 259 12.21 22.10 -1.32
CA VAL A 259 11.29 21.09 -1.87
C VAL A 259 10.95 21.44 -3.31
N LYS A 260 11.21 20.55 -4.25
CA LYS A 260 10.91 20.72 -5.66
C LYS A 260 9.81 19.79 -6.12
N ALA A 261 8.91 20.29 -6.96
CA ALA A 261 7.74 19.56 -7.43
C ALA A 261 8.09 18.23 -8.12
N GLU A 262 9.16 18.20 -8.90
CA GLU A 262 9.61 17.04 -9.66
C GLU A 262 10.18 15.88 -8.81
N GLU A 263 10.46 16.12 -7.53
CA GLU A 263 10.97 15.11 -6.60
C GLU A 263 9.86 14.19 -6.06
N PHE A 264 8.59 14.59 -6.27
CA PHE A 264 7.42 13.90 -5.72
C PHE A 264 6.40 13.56 -6.80
N THR A 265 5.86 12.38 -6.74
CA THR A 265 4.77 11.94 -7.62
C THR A 265 3.64 11.36 -6.78
N GLY A 266 2.43 11.90 -6.93
CA GLY A 266 1.24 11.26 -6.41
C GLY A 266 0.89 10.04 -7.25
N LYS A 267 0.48 8.96 -6.61
CA LYS A 267 -0.07 7.77 -7.26
C LYS A 267 -1.54 7.66 -6.92
N ALA A 268 -2.41 7.82 -7.93
CA ALA A 268 -3.83 7.58 -7.73
C ALA A 268 -4.08 6.07 -7.67
N VAL A 269 -4.66 5.61 -6.54
CA VAL A 269 -4.91 4.20 -6.23
C VAL A 269 -6.41 3.94 -6.22
N TYR A 270 -6.85 3.00 -7.06
CA TYR A 270 -8.24 2.54 -7.10
C TYR A 270 -8.38 1.20 -7.82
N SER A 271 -9.56 0.57 -7.70
CA SER A 271 -9.87 -0.69 -8.38
C SER A 271 -9.82 -0.52 -9.89
N LYS A 272 -9.15 -1.42 -10.58
CA LYS A 272 -8.99 -1.42 -12.04
C LYS A 272 -10.33 -1.65 -12.71
N MET A 273 -10.97 -0.56 -13.12
CA MET A 273 -12.25 -0.56 -13.82
C MET A 273 -12.12 0.12 -15.16
N ASP A 274 -12.71 -0.47 -16.18
CA ASP A 274 -12.79 0.14 -17.51
C ASP A 274 -13.83 1.26 -17.52
N ARG A 275 -13.43 2.41 -18.05
CA ARG A 275 -14.38 3.49 -18.29
C ARG A 275 -15.25 3.18 -19.49
N THR A 276 -16.54 2.92 -19.27
CA THR A 276 -17.51 2.57 -20.32
C THR A 276 -18.43 3.72 -20.75
N GLY A 277 -18.47 4.82 -19.98
CA GLY A 277 -19.34 5.96 -20.24
C GLY A 277 -18.57 7.27 -20.48
N TYR A 278 -18.99 8.00 -21.51
CA TYR A 278 -18.43 9.29 -21.89
C TYR A 278 -19.58 10.27 -22.13
N MET A 279 -19.44 11.48 -21.63
CA MET A 279 -20.41 12.55 -21.84
C MET A 279 -19.68 13.86 -22.10
N GLU A 280 -20.11 14.56 -23.14
CA GLU A 280 -19.69 15.93 -23.42
C GLU A 280 -20.93 16.75 -23.79
N THR A 281 -21.05 17.94 -23.23
CA THR A 281 -22.18 18.86 -23.48
C THR A 281 -21.68 20.23 -23.86
N GLY A 282 -22.54 21.09 -24.41
CA GLY A 282 -22.24 22.51 -24.65
C GLY A 282 -22.05 23.35 -23.37
N HIS A 283 -22.35 22.81 -22.19
CA HIS A 283 -22.26 23.54 -20.92
C HIS A 283 -21.01 23.14 -20.11
N LYS A 284 -20.03 24.03 -20.02
CA LYS A 284 -18.75 23.76 -19.35
C LYS A 284 -18.91 23.27 -17.89
N GLY A 285 -19.88 23.83 -17.13
CA GLY A 285 -20.14 23.43 -15.74
C GLY A 285 -20.65 21.98 -15.63
N VAL A 286 -21.48 21.53 -16.56
CA VAL A 286 -21.96 20.15 -16.61
C VAL A 286 -20.81 19.19 -16.92
N ASN A 287 -19.96 19.53 -17.88
CA ASN A 287 -18.79 18.72 -18.20
C ASN A 287 -17.82 18.63 -16.99
N ARG A 288 -17.64 19.74 -16.26
CA ARG A 288 -16.82 19.73 -15.04
C ARG A 288 -17.45 18.88 -13.91
N LEU A 289 -18.77 18.97 -13.74
CA LEU A 289 -19.48 18.14 -12.76
C LEU A 289 -19.30 16.66 -13.06
N PHE A 290 -19.42 16.27 -14.33
CA PHE A 290 -19.21 14.88 -14.76
C PHE A 290 -17.79 14.40 -14.43
N LEU A 291 -16.76 15.21 -14.69
CA LEU A 291 -15.36 14.88 -14.34
C LEU A 291 -15.17 14.77 -12.81
N ASN A 292 -15.78 15.67 -12.04
CA ASN A 292 -15.71 15.62 -10.59
C ASN A 292 -16.37 14.33 -10.05
N ALA A 293 -17.53 13.96 -10.59
CA ALA A 293 -18.23 12.72 -10.21
C ALA A 293 -17.36 11.48 -10.56
N LEU A 294 -16.72 11.47 -11.73
CA LEU A 294 -15.83 10.40 -12.14
C LEU A 294 -14.64 10.25 -11.18
N TRP A 295 -14.00 11.37 -10.79
CA TRP A 295 -12.92 11.34 -9.82
C TRP A 295 -13.38 10.99 -8.40
N GLY A 296 -14.58 11.43 -8.01
CA GLY A 296 -15.23 10.99 -6.78
C GLY A 296 -15.44 9.49 -6.76
N GLN A 297 -15.91 8.90 -7.87
CA GLN A 297 -16.05 7.45 -8.02
C GLN A 297 -14.70 6.73 -7.92
N LYS A 298 -13.68 7.14 -8.68
CA LYS A 298 -12.33 6.55 -8.62
C LYS A 298 -11.81 6.54 -7.19
N SER A 299 -11.89 7.67 -6.49
CA SER A 299 -11.36 7.83 -5.13
C SER A 299 -12.12 7.02 -4.07
N ASN A 300 -13.37 6.63 -4.35
CA ASN A 300 -14.22 5.86 -3.45
C ASN A 300 -14.44 4.42 -3.93
N PHE A 301 -13.59 3.92 -4.82
CA PHE A 301 -13.58 2.53 -5.26
C PHE A 301 -12.17 1.95 -5.07
N VAL A 302 -11.82 1.69 -3.82
CA VAL A 302 -10.59 1.01 -3.43
C VAL A 302 -11.01 -0.31 -2.83
N ASP A 303 -11.02 -1.37 -3.65
CA ASP A 303 -11.59 -2.70 -3.42
C ASP A 303 -13.13 -2.72 -3.47
N PHE A 304 -13.80 -1.96 -2.63
CA PHE A 304 -15.25 -1.82 -2.57
C PHE A 304 -15.66 -0.33 -2.53
N PRO A 305 -16.95 0.00 -2.76
CA PRO A 305 -17.39 1.38 -2.63
C PRO A 305 -17.26 1.87 -1.19
N THR A 306 -16.40 2.87 -0.97
CA THR A 306 -16.22 3.50 0.34
C THR A 306 -17.07 4.77 0.46
N ASP A 307 -17.39 5.19 1.67
CA ASP A 307 -18.10 6.45 1.93
C ASP A 307 -17.21 7.67 1.66
N CYS A 308 -15.92 7.56 1.95
CA CYS A 308 -14.92 8.61 1.75
C CYS A 308 -13.49 8.01 1.77
N PRO A 309 -12.52 8.64 1.06
CA PRO A 309 -11.16 8.12 1.00
C PRO A 309 -10.25 8.67 2.10
N GLN A 310 -10.66 9.70 2.89
CA GLN A 310 -9.73 10.48 3.71
C GLN A 310 -9.86 10.31 5.21
N ARG A 311 -11.08 10.11 5.74
CA ARG A 311 -11.33 10.09 7.18
C ARG A 311 -11.40 8.66 7.73
N ASP A 312 -11.63 8.53 9.04
CA ASP A 312 -11.62 7.28 9.81
C ASP A 312 -12.80 6.32 9.57
N GLU A 313 -13.56 6.49 8.52
CA GLU A 313 -14.68 5.64 8.16
C GLU A 313 -14.31 4.61 7.10
N ARG A 314 -14.13 5.03 5.86
CA ARG A 314 -13.70 4.19 4.70
C ARG A 314 -14.36 2.81 4.63
N LEU A 315 -15.59 2.73 5.13
CA LEU A 315 -16.40 1.51 5.10
C LEU A 315 -17.26 1.48 3.86
N GLY A 316 -17.72 0.28 3.47
CA GLY A 316 -18.61 0.10 2.33
C GLY A 316 -19.94 0.80 2.52
N TRP A 317 -20.37 1.57 1.53
CA TRP A 317 -21.68 2.20 1.45
C TRP A 317 -22.47 1.64 0.31
N THR A 318 -23.63 1.10 0.60
CA THR A 318 -24.50 0.43 -0.38
C THR A 318 -25.85 1.12 -0.53
N GLY A 319 -26.10 2.22 0.16
CA GLY A 319 -27.35 2.96 0.14
C GLY A 319 -27.38 4.19 -0.74
#